data_5c789262feb06711b4a69692a5eadf4f
#
_entry.id   5c789262feb06711b4a69692a5eadf4f
#
_cell.length_a   1.000
_cell.length_b   1.000
_cell.length_c   1.000
_cell.angle_alpha   90.00
_cell.angle_beta   90.00
_cell.angle_gamma   90.00
#
_symmetry.space_group_name_H-M   'P 1'
#
loop_
_entity.id
_entity.type
_entity.pdbx_description
1 polymer ?
#
loop_
_entity_poly.entity_id
_entity_poly.type
_entity_poly.pdbx_seq_one_letter_code
_entity_poly.pdbx_strand_id
1 'polypeptide(L)'
;MSRPFVLLAIAGALVVPAVYSITRPDPEAKAKAEGLQTLVSEPYRLDKIYRSMEGPWSVQSGIHLATGAKSRVLWVTGLDTEVVDAAVQKPISQEFFCHSNLTFAEHGRTPFQYNQQLGGKTHLDWRLFTLVPGRSSIELPSGFGVPIPADAALDYVTMSLNLNERDQVVNVRMRTKVHTLAADQPGAPTKALFRRALYVLQPHGVSAKMGPACMAQAGMHMGAGCAELSKVNMSGEVNANKRGDGLMNHWIVPPGHHIYTTEITPQLNLPFDTTIHYATMHVHPFARGMELRDLTTGTTIFRLNSQDWPDRVGVAYVEEFKSIEGIPIQRDHRYELSAEYDNPLDSETDAMAILYLYFLEKDLR
;
A
#
# COMPACT_ATOMS: atom_id res chain seq x y z
N MET A 1 47.19 -83.23 -14.20
CA MET A 1 46.23 -82.34 -14.89
C MET A 1 45.97 -81.16 -13.96
N SER A 2 46.72 -80.10 -14.11
CA SER A 2 46.70 -78.92 -13.29
C SER A 2 45.97 -77.82 -14.07
N ARG A 3 44.95 -77.26 -13.45
CA ARG A 3 44.20 -76.12 -13.99
C ARG A 3 44.82 -74.81 -13.40
N PRO A 4 45.02 -73.75 -14.19
CA PRO A 4 45.45 -72.45 -13.67
C PRO A 4 44.31 -71.64 -13.14
N PHE A 5 44.52 -71.01 -11.99
CA PHE A 5 43.63 -69.97 -11.42
C PHE A 5 43.92 -68.62 -12.09
N VAL A 6 42.91 -68.02 -12.63
CA VAL A 6 42.92 -66.60 -13.13
C VAL A 6 42.48 -65.69 -12.01
N LEU A 7 43.37 -64.83 -11.52
CA LEU A 7 43.05 -63.74 -10.62
C LEU A 7 42.54 -62.56 -11.43
N LEU A 8 41.26 -62.19 -11.19
CA LEU A 8 40.65 -60.97 -11.71
C LEU A 8 40.91 -59.85 -10.71
N ALA A 9 41.73 -58.87 -11.09
CA ALA A 9 41.90 -57.64 -10.31
C ALA A 9 40.74 -56.64 -10.64
N ILE A 10 39.91 -56.40 -9.66
CA ILE A 10 38.88 -55.36 -9.75
C ILE A 10 39.49 -54.04 -9.30
N ALA A 11 39.72 -53.12 -10.25
CA ALA A 11 40.11 -51.75 -9.96
C ALA A 11 38.84 -50.94 -9.52
N GLY A 12 38.69 -50.72 -8.22
CA GLY A 12 37.67 -49.88 -7.67
C GLY A 12 38.00 -48.40 -7.91
N ALA A 13 37.25 -47.74 -8.77
CA ALA A 13 37.30 -46.28 -8.91
C ALA A 13 36.61 -45.63 -7.71
N LEU A 14 37.39 -44.97 -6.87
CA LEU A 14 36.87 -44.09 -5.82
C LEU A 14 36.25 -42.82 -6.47
N VAL A 15 34.93 -42.81 -6.55
CA VAL A 15 34.17 -41.59 -6.89
C VAL A 15 34.10 -40.74 -5.63
N VAL A 16 34.92 -39.71 -5.55
CA VAL A 16 34.81 -38.65 -4.52
C VAL A 16 33.62 -37.75 -4.90
N PRO A 17 32.54 -37.70 -4.11
CA PRO A 17 31.45 -36.76 -4.39
C PRO A 17 31.98 -35.35 -4.18
N ALA A 18 31.95 -34.54 -5.24
CA ALA A 18 32.18 -33.12 -5.13
C ALA A 18 31.02 -32.51 -4.30
N VAL A 19 31.30 -32.17 -3.05
CA VAL A 19 30.39 -31.40 -2.20
C VAL A 19 30.33 -29.98 -2.76
N TYR A 20 29.35 -29.71 -3.61
CA TYR A 20 29.00 -28.34 -3.97
C TYR A 20 28.44 -27.69 -2.71
N SER A 21 29.29 -26.94 -2.02
CA SER A 21 28.85 -26.01 -0.98
C SER A 21 28.07 -24.89 -1.67
N ILE A 22 26.74 -25.02 -1.72
CA ILE A 22 25.85 -23.90 -2.08
C ILE A 22 25.94 -22.94 -0.88
N THR A 23 26.86 -22.00 -0.94
CA THR A 23 26.89 -20.87 -0.03
C THR A 23 25.61 -20.09 -0.28
N ARG A 24 24.65 -20.20 0.63
CA ARG A 24 23.49 -19.29 0.63
C ARG A 24 24.07 -17.88 0.76
N PRO A 25 23.71 -16.95 -0.15
CA PRO A 25 24.16 -15.58 -0.02
C PRO A 25 23.71 -15.05 1.34
N ASP A 26 24.61 -14.33 1.98
CA ASP A 26 24.35 -13.67 3.26
C ASP A 26 23.10 -12.80 3.12
N PRO A 27 22.08 -12.98 3.97
CA PRO A 27 20.85 -12.19 3.91
C PRO A 27 21.08 -10.68 3.99
N GLU A 28 22.09 -10.23 4.75
CA GLU A 28 22.47 -8.82 4.81
C GLU A 28 23.16 -8.35 3.53
N ALA A 29 24.01 -9.15 2.92
CA ALA A 29 24.64 -8.83 1.64
C ALA A 29 23.62 -8.80 0.51
N LYS A 30 22.62 -9.69 0.54
CA LYS A 30 21.48 -9.68 -0.39
C LYS A 30 20.61 -8.44 -0.19
N ALA A 31 20.24 -8.11 1.05
CA ALA A 31 19.48 -6.91 1.39
C ALA A 31 20.20 -5.62 0.95
N LYS A 32 21.52 -5.56 1.10
CA LYS A 32 22.33 -4.43 0.69
C LYS A 32 22.45 -4.30 -0.84
N ALA A 33 22.48 -5.43 -1.56
CA ALA A 33 22.48 -5.47 -3.02
C ALA A 33 21.10 -5.13 -3.62
N GLU A 34 20.00 -5.44 -2.92
CA GLU A 34 18.63 -5.17 -3.33
C GLU A 34 18.11 -3.78 -2.89
N GLY A 35 18.93 -2.95 -2.24
CA GLY A 35 18.51 -1.61 -1.81
C GLY A 35 17.38 -1.64 -0.78
N LEU A 36 17.40 -2.62 0.12
CA LEU A 36 16.39 -2.77 1.16
C LEU A 36 16.65 -1.81 2.32
N GLN A 37 15.72 -0.90 2.58
CA GLN A 37 15.75 -0.03 3.74
C GLN A 37 14.65 -0.37 4.73
N THR A 38 15.00 -0.48 6.01
CA THR A 38 14.04 -0.74 7.09
C THR A 38 13.72 0.54 7.84
N LEU A 39 12.44 0.84 7.95
CA LEU A 39 11.87 1.92 8.75
C LEU A 39 11.10 1.31 9.92
N VAL A 40 11.23 1.92 11.10
CA VAL A 40 10.53 1.45 12.32
C VAL A 40 9.80 2.62 12.95
N SER A 41 8.50 2.47 13.21
CA SER A 41 7.69 3.52 13.85
C SER A 41 8.11 3.80 15.29
N GLU A 42 7.60 4.88 15.86
CA GLU A 42 7.55 5.04 17.30
C GLU A 42 6.72 3.93 17.95
N PRO A 43 6.92 3.62 19.25
CA PRO A 43 6.12 2.62 19.96
C PRO A 43 4.70 3.12 20.18
N TYR A 44 3.73 2.26 19.94
CA TYR A 44 2.32 2.49 20.22
C TYR A 44 1.90 1.68 21.43
N ARG A 45 1.21 2.33 22.37
CA ARG A 45 0.55 1.70 23.51
C ARG A 45 -0.94 1.55 23.18
N LEU A 46 -1.41 0.33 23.06
CA LEU A 46 -2.81 -0.02 22.81
C LEU A 46 -3.41 -0.49 24.14
N ASP A 47 -4.15 0.37 24.81
CA ASP A 47 -4.70 0.16 26.16
C ASP A 47 -6.22 0.20 26.22
N LYS A 48 -6.88 0.31 25.05
CA LYS A 48 -8.33 0.30 24.88
C LYS A 48 -8.69 -0.05 23.44
N ILE A 49 -9.98 -0.17 23.15
CA ILE A 49 -10.46 -0.22 21.77
C ILE A 49 -10.18 1.11 21.09
N TYR A 50 -9.47 1.05 19.98
CA TYR A 50 -9.24 2.16 19.05
C TYR A 50 -9.89 1.77 17.73
N ARG A 51 -11.02 2.39 17.42
CA ARG A 51 -11.67 2.23 16.13
C ARG A 51 -10.83 2.85 15.02
N SER A 52 -11.24 2.63 13.79
CA SER A 52 -10.64 3.27 12.63
C SER A 52 -10.43 4.76 12.86
N MET A 53 -9.23 5.24 12.53
CA MET A 53 -8.82 6.64 12.65
C MET A 53 -8.69 7.20 14.08
N GLU A 54 -8.93 6.39 15.10
CA GLU A 54 -8.79 6.79 16.51
C GLU A 54 -7.49 6.28 17.15
N GLY A 55 -6.80 5.37 16.47
CA GLY A 55 -5.59 4.73 17.00
C GLY A 55 -4.39 5.67 17.05
N PRO A 56 -3.37 5.30 17.84
CA PRO A 56 -2.13 6.04 17.90
C PRO A 56 -1.41 6.01 16.55
N TRP A 57 -0.77 7.12 16.22
CA TRP A 57 -0.05 7.30 14.97
C TRP A 57 1.26 8.04 15.18
N SER A 58 2.20 7.92 14.21
CA SER A 58 3.45 8.67 14.19
C SER A 58 3.86 9.06 12.77
N VAL A 59 4.66 10.11 12.69
CA VAL A 59 5.32 10.56 11.47
C VAL A 59 6.81 10.65 11.72
N GLN A 60 7.60 10.01 10.88
CA GLN A 60 9.03 10.26 10.76
C GLN A 60 9.26 11.05 9.49
N SER A 61 9.60 12.33 9.65
CA SER A 61 9.72 13.27 8.53
C SER A 61 11.15 13.41 8.03
N GLY A 62 11.29 13.77 6.75
CA GLY A 62 12.57 14.07 6.14
C GLY A 62 13.46 12.84 5.93
N ILE A 63 12.87 11.66 5.76
CA ILE A 63 13.61 10.43 5.47
C ILE A 63 14.14 10.51 4.04
N HIS A 64 15.42 10.16 3.87
CA HIS A 64 16.02 9.93 2.57
C HIS A 64 16.31 8.45 2.41
N LEU A 65 15.79 7.84 1.33
CA LEU A 65 16.09 6.45 1.03
C LEU A 65 17.54 6.33 0.57
N ALA A 66 18.34 5.59 1.32
CA ALA A 66 19.75 5.40 1.01
C ALA A 66 19.91 4.59 -0.27
N THR A 67 20.62 5.12 -1.24
CA THR A 67 20.84 4.43 -2.51
C THR A 67 22.17 3.71 -2.59
N GLY A 68 23.19 4.19 -1.88
CA GLY A 68 24.58 3.74 -2.08
C GLY A 68 25.10 3.90 -3.52
N ALA A 69 24.25 4.33 -4.45
CA ALA A 69 24.50 4.47 -5.87
C ALA A 69 24.72 5.96 -6.24
N LYS A 70 25.34 6.18 -7.39
CA LYS A 70 25.56 7.54 -7.93
C LYS A 70 24.36 8.05 -8.74
N SER A 71 23.34 7.23 -8.92
CA SER A 71 22.15 7.56 -9.70
C SER A 71 21.36 8.70 -9.08
N ARG A 72 20.81 9.56 -9.94
CA ARG A 72 19.89 10.65 -9.55
C ARG A 72 18.45 10.15 -9.37
N VAL A 73 18.15 8.94 -9.81
CA VAL A 73 16.82 8.34 -9.78
C VAL A 73 16.86 7.06 -8.96
N LEU A 74 15.93 6.93 -8.06
CA LEU A 74 15.65 5.76 -7.27
C LEU A 74 14.28 5.21 -7.63
N TRP A 75 14.20 3.92 -7.88
CA TRP A 75 12.95 3.21 -8.10
C TRP A 75 12.47 2.58 -6.80
N VAL A 76 11.25 2.88 -6.37
CA VAL A 76 10.58 2.14 -5.30
C VAL A 76 9.73 1.06 -5.95
N THR A 77 10.03 -0.20 -5.65
CA THR A 77 9.38 -1.37 -6.28
C THR A 77 8.40 -2.09 -5.38
N GLY A 78 8.44 -1.80 -4.08
CA GLY A 78 7.54 -2.43 -3.11
C GLY A 78 7.78 -2.00 -1.68
N LEU A 79 6.85 -2.38 -0.83
CA LEU A 79 6.91 -2.21 0.63
C LEU A 79 6.32 -3.44 1.32
N ASP A 80 6.91 -3.82 2.46
CA ASP A 80 6.38 -4.83 3.36
C ASP A 80 6.33 -4.27 4.78
N THR A 81 5.20 -4.40 5.47
CA THR A 81 5.05 -3.98 6.87
C THR A 81 4.66 -5.14 7.77
N GLU A 82 5.36 -5.26 8.87
CA GLU A 82 5.04 -6.17 9.96
C GLU A 82 4.70 -5.38 11.22
N VAL A 83 3.71 -5.85 11.97
CA VAL A 83 3.52 -5.42 13.36
C VAL A 83 4.48 -6.22 14.22
N VAL A 84 5.30 -5.53 15.01
CA VAL A 84 6.30 -6.15 15.88
C VAL A 84 6.14 -5.69 17.31
N ASP A 85 6.72 -6.43 18.25
CA ASP A 85 6.78 -6.02 19.65
C ASP A 85 7.56 -4.69 19.82
N ALA A 86 7.43 -4.06 20.96
CA ALA A 86 8.11 -2.78 21.23
C ALA A 86 9.64 -2.87 21.15
N ALA A 87 10.23 -4.06 21.35
CA ALA A 87 11.67 -4.32 21.21
C ALA A 87 12.11 -4.57 19.76
N VAL A 88 11.16 -4.60 18.81
CA VAL A 88 11.39 -4.84 17.36
C VAL A 88 11.98 -6.22 17.06
N GLN A 89 11.75 -7.19 17.94
CA GLN A 89 12.35 -8.52 17.81
C GLN A 89 11.40 -9.54 17.19
N LYS A 90 10.12 -9.50 17.56
CA LYS A 90 9.15 -10.54 17.20
C LYS A 90 7.95 -9.95 16.48
N PRO A 91 7.55 -10.53 15.32
CA PRO A 91 6.25 -10.27 14.73
C PRO A 91 5.14 -10.63 15.73
N ILE A 92 4.09 -9.82 15.76
CA ILE A 92 2.86 -10.05 16.49
C ILE A 92 1.68 -9.99 15.55
N SER A 93 0.44 -10.04 16.07
CA SER A 93 -0.75 -10.09 15.25
C SER A 93 -0.89 -8.85 14.34
N GLN A 94 -1.20 -9.08 13.07
CA GLN A 94 -1.50 -8.03 12.10
C GLN A 94 -2.84 -7.33 12.36
N GLU A 95 -3.66 -7.82 13.29
CA GLU A 95 -4.90 -7.14 13.70
C GLU A 95 -4.67 -5.73 14.26
N PHE A 96 -3.46 -5.46 14.77
CA PHE A 96 -3.08 -4.13 15.27
C PHE A 96 -2.58 -3.18 14.18
N PHE A 97 -2.55 -3.63 12.93
CA PHE A 97 -2.12 -2.84 11.79
C PHE A 97 -3.27 -2.00 11.24
N CYS A 98 -3.08 -0.67 11.17
CA CYS A 98 -4.01 0.23 10.49
C CYS A 98 -3.43 0.70 9.16
N HIS A 99 -2.34 1.48 9.19
CA HIS A 99 -1.70 1.99 7.97
C HIS A 99 -0.18 2.05 8.09
N SER A 100 0.48 1.85 6.96
CA SER A 100 1.87 2.22 6.76
C SER A 100 1.99 2.94 5.42
N ASN A 101 2.39 4.19 5.46
CA ASN A 101 2.41 5.08 4.30
C ASN A 101 3.81 5.62 4.06
N LEU A 102 4.20 5.64 2.79
CA LEU A 102 5.36 6.38 2.31
C LEU A 102 4.87 7.56 1.48
N THR A 103 5.23 8.77 1.88
CA THR A 103 4.68 10.02 1.36
C THR A 103 5.83 10.99 1.06
N PHE A 104 5.72 11.85 0.06
CA PHE A 104 6.64 12.98 -0.06
C PHE A 104 6.50 13.90 1.16
N ALA A 105 7.62 14.40 1.69
CA ALA A 105 7.61 15.30 2.84
C ALA A 105 6.94 16.63 2.50
N GLU A 106 6.15 17.17 3.45
CA GLU A 106 5.43 18.44 3.24
C GLU A 106 6.36 19.64 3.10
N HIS A 107 7.51 19.57 3.77
CA HIS A 107 8.50 20.63 3.74
C HIS A 107 9.54 20.36 2.63
N GLY A 108 9.50 21.16 1.58
CA GLY A 108 10.42 21.03 0.46
C GLY A 108 9.74 21.13 -0.90
N ARG A 109 10.20 20.29 -1.83
CA ARG A 109 9.63 20.23 -3.19
C ARG A 109 8.29 19.50 -3.19
N THR A 110 7.35 20.02 -3.99
CA THR A 110 6.07 19.36 -4.22
C THR A 110 6.24 18.09 -5.09
N PRO A 111 5.31 17.12 -5.07
CA PRO A 111 5.33 15.99 -5.98
C PRO A 111 5.43 16.39 -7.44
N PHE A 112 4.81 17.49 -7.84
CA PHE A 112 4.93 18.04 -9.18
C PHE A 112 6.38 18.46 -9.52
N GLN A 113 7.06 19.16 -8.60
CA GLN A 113 8.45 19.56 -8.79
C GLN A 113 9.40 18.35 -8.84
N TYR A 114 9.14 17.32 -8.03
CA TYR A 114 9.87 16.06 -8.11
C TYR A 114 9.67 15.38 -9.47
N ASN A 115 8.44 15.32 -9.96
CA ASN A 115 8.15 14.73 -11.26
C ASN A 115 8.79 15.51 -12.43
N GLN A 116 8.77 16.86 -12.38
CA GLN A 116 9.48 17.70 -13.35
C GLN A 116 11.00 17.44 -13.34
N GLN A 117 11.60 17.23 -12.18
CA GLN A 117 13.03 16.89 -12.06
C GLN A 117 13.35 15.56 -12.76
N LEU A 118 12.40 14.63 -12.81
CA LEU A 118 12.48 13.35 -13.53
C LEU A 118 12.11 13.47 -15.01
N GLY A 119 11.72 14.66 -15.50
CA GLY A 119 11.29 14.90 -16.87
C GLY A 119 9.80 14.59 -17.14
N GLY A 120 9.03 14.24 -16.11
CA GLY A 120 7.61 13.94 -16.22
C GLY A 120 6.73 15.20 -16.19
N LYS A 121 5.50 15.07 -16.69
CA LYS A 121 4.47 16.12 -16.70
C LYS A 121 3.24 15.77 -15.89
N THR A 122 3.12 14.52 -15.47
CA THR A 122 2.00 14.03 -14.68
C THR A 122 2.03 14.61 -13.27
N HIS A 123 0.87 14.96 -12.72
CA HIS A 123 0.75 15.25 -11.31
C HIS A 123 0.87 13.94 -10.51
N LEU A 124 1.94 13.81 -9.72
CA LEU A 124 2.06 12.71 -8.78
C LEU A 124 1.17 12.96 -7.57
N ASP A 125 0.67 11.88 -6.98
CA ASP A 125 0.08 11.91 -5.65
C ASP A 125 1.17 12.22 -4.61
N TRP A 126 0.82 12.91 -3.54
CA TRP A 126 1.73 13.10 -2.39
C TRP A 126 2.15 11.76 -1.79
N ARG A 127 1.25 10.80 -1.78
CA ARG A 127 1.47 9.47 -1.23
C ARG A 127 1.93 8.51 -2.31
N LEU A 128 3.09 7.91 -2.07
CA LEU A 128 3.68 6.93 -2.99
C LEU A 128 3.06 5.55 -2.78
N PHE A 129 2.94 5.13 -1.52
CA PHE A 129 2.42 3.81 -1.14
C PHE A 129 1.55 3.92 0.12
N THR A 130 0.55 3.06 0.19
CA THR A 130 -0.30 2.84 1.37
C THR A 130 -0.47 1.35 1.55
N LEU A 131 0.01 0.83 2.67
CA LEU A 131 -0.29 -0.52 3.15
C LEU A 131 -1.44 -0.44 4.15
N VAL A 132 -2.32 -1.43 4.14
CA VAL A 132 -3.62 -1.40 4.83
C VAL A 132 -3.91 -2.72 5.52
N PRO A 133 -4.90 -2.80 6.43
CA PRO A 133 -5.36 -4.06 6.98
C PRO A 133 -5.69 -5.05 5.86
N GLY A 134 -5.23 -6.29 6.00
CA GLY A 134 -5.40 -7.32 4.99
C GLY A 134 -4.46 -7.23 3.78
N ARG A 135 -3.67 -6.13 3.63
CA ARG A 135 -2.64 -5.95 2.61
C ARG A 135 -1.42 -5.23 3.18
N SER A 136 -0.58 -5.97 3.88
CA SER A 136 0.64 -5.46 4.51
C SER A 136 1.89 -5.55 3.62
N SER A 137 1.72 -5.95 2.37
CA SER A 137 2.80 -6.03 1.36
C SER A 137 2.27 -5.57 0.01
N ILE A 138 3.09 -4.77 -0.68
CA ILE A 138 2.92 -4.37 -2.08
C ILE A 138 4.23 -4.68 -2.81
N GLU A 139 4.14 -5.46 -3.87
CA GLU A 139 5.22 -5.68 -4.83
C GLU A 139 4.71 -5.35 -6.23
N LEU A 140 5.28 -4.34 -6.86
CA LEU A 140 4.89 -3.94 -8.21
C LEU A 140 5.31 -5.01 -9.24
N PRO A 141 4.67 -5.08 -10.43
CA PRO A 141 5.04 -6.02 -11.47
C PRO A 141 6.51 -5.89 -11.88
N SER A 142 7.11 -6.99 -12.29
CA SER A 142 8.51 -7.01 -12.74
C SER A 142 8.76 -6.01 -13.86
N GLY A 143 9.83 -5.23 -13.75
CA GLY A 143 10.18 -4.16 -14.69
C GLY A 143 9.48 -2.83 -14.44
N PHE A 144 8.60 -2.73 -13.43
CA PHE A 144 7.89 -1.53 -13.04
C PHE A 144 8.34 -1.01 -11.68
N GLY A 145 8.24 0.31 -11.49
CA GLY A 145 8.51 0.98 -10.22
C GLY A 145 7.94 2.38 -10.17
N VAL A 146 7.89 2.95 -8.99
CA VAL A 146 7.60 4.38 -8.79
C VAL A 146 8.93 5.11 -8.72
N PRO A 147 9.29 5.93 -9.72
CA PRO A 147 10.54 6.67 -9.71
C PRO A 147 10.45 7.87 -8.78
N ILE A 148 11.50 8.08 -8.00
CA ILE A 148 11.68 9.28 -7.20
C ILE A 148 13.08 9.84 -7.41
N PRO A 149 13.31 11.15 -7.26
CA PRO A 149 14.67 11.69 -7.15
C PRO A 149 15.39 11.08 -5.94
N ALA A 150 16.66 10.76 -6.10
CA ALA A 150 17.47 10.15 -5.04
C ALA A 150 17.63 11.04 -3.80
N ASP A 151 17.44 12.35 -3.96
CA ASP A 151 17.45 13.37 -2.90
C ASP A 151 16.04 13.71 -2.39
N ALA A 152 15.01 12.94 -2.76
CA ALA A 152 13.66 13.19 -2.28
C ALA A 152 13.56 12.99 -0.77
N ALA A 153 13.00 13.99 -0.09
CA ALA A 153 12.62 13.89 1.30
C ALA A 153 11.24 13.23 1.41
N LEU A 154 11.11 12.21 2.24
CA LEU A 154 9.91 11.43 2.43
C LEU A 154 9.46 11.48 3.89
N ASP A 155 8.18 11.28 4.10
CA ASP A 155 7.57 11.04 5.41
C ASP A 155 7.11 9.59 5.49
N TYR A 156 7.49 8.91 6.56
CA TYR A 156 6.97 7.61 6.94
C TYR A 156 5.88 7.78 7.99
N VAL A 157 4.65 7.52 7.59
CA VAL A 157 3.45 7.74 8.42
C VAL A 157 2.82 6.41 8.75
N THR A 158 2.70 6.07 10.03
CA THR A 158 2.08 4.82 10.47
C THR A 158 1.01 5.06 11.51
N MET A 159 0.03 4.17 11.54
CA MET A 159 -1.06 4.16 12.50
C MET A 159 -1.33 2.73 12.94
N SER A 160 -1.63 2.56 14.22
CA SER A 160 -2.09 1.30 14.79
C SER A 160 -3.56 1.38 15.12
N LEU A 161 -4.22 0.23 15.22
CA LEU A 161 -5.60 0.11 15.70
C LEU A 161 -5.72 -1.06 16.69
N ASN A 162 -6.83 -1.10 17.41
CA ASN A 162 -7.20 -2.22 18.26
C ASN A 162 -8.72 -2.31 18.31
N LEU A 163 -9.27 -3.29 17.61
CA LEU A 163 -10.72 -3.48 17.49
C LEU A 163 -11.28 -4.48 18.50
N ASN A 164 -10.43 -5.28 19.13
CA ASN A 164 -10.84 -6.48 19.87
C ASN A 164 -10.37 -6.52 21.33
N GLU A 165 -9.11 -6.18 21.60
CA GLU A 165 -8.51 -6.32 22.93
C GLU A 165 -8.96 -5.20 23.89
N ARG A 166 -9.63 -5.58 24.98
CA ARG A 166 -10.19 -4.64 25.97
C ARG A 166 -9.44 -4.63 27.29
N ASP A 167 -8.86 -5.77 27.64
CA ASP A 167 -8.38 -6.05 29.00
C ASP A 167 -6.85 -6.11 29.09
N GLN A 168 -6.16 -5.95 27.97
CA GLN A 168 -4.70 -6.02 27.92
C GLN A 168 -4.10 -4.77 27.30
N VAL A 169 -2.94 -4.40 27.83
CA VAL A 169 -2.11 -3.37 27.19
C VAL A 169 -1.13 -4.05 26.25
N VAL A 170 -1.21 -3.72 24.97
CA VAL A 170 -0.29 -4.22 23.93
C VAL A 170 0.61 -3.08 23.48
N ASN A 171 1.92 -3.31 23.48
CA ASN A 171 2.89 -2.34 22.96
C ASN A 171 3.47 -2.85 21.67
N VAL A 172 3.28 -2.07 20.59
CA VAL A 172 3.61 -2.47 19.23
C VAL A 172 4.40 -1.39 18.49
N ARG A 173 5.11 -1.80 17.44
CA ARG A 173 5.69 -0.93 16.42
C ARG A 173 5.36 -1.47 15.02
N MET A 174 5.43 -0.60 14.03
CA MET A 174 5.41 -0.99 12.62
C MET A 174 6.85 -1.04 12.11
N ARG A 175 7.25 -2.18 11.55
CA ARG A 175 8.53 -2.36 10.87
C ARG A 175 8.26 -2.51 9.38
N THR A 176 8.65 -1.50 8.59
CA THR A 176 8.42 -1.46 7.14
C THR A 176 9.73 -1.60 6.40
N LYS A 177 9.79 -2.54 5.48
CA LYS A 177 10.87 -2.71 4.51
C LYS A 177 10.47 -2.00 3.22
N VAL A 178 11.31 -1.09 2.74
CA VAL A 178 11.15 -0.39 1.47
C VAL A 178 12.12 -1.00 0.46
N HIS A 179 11.58 -1.53 -0.63
CA HIS A 179 12.36 -2.14 -1.71
C HIS A 179 12.71 -1.06 -2.74
N THR A 180 13.99 -0.85 -2.97
CA THR A 180 14.48 0.18 -3.88
C THR A 180 15.57 -0.35 -4.79
N LEU A 181 15.66 0.23 -6.00
CA LEU A 181 16.76 0.00 -6.94
C LEU A 181 17.18 1.34 -7.52
N ALA A 182 18.47 1.62 -7.56
CA ALA A 182 18.97 2.79 -8.28
C ALA A 182 18.90 2.54 -9.78
N ALA A 183 18.63 3.58 -10.57
CA ALA A 183 18.42 3.43 -12.02
C ALA A 183 19.64 2.91 -12.79
N ASP A 184 20.83 3.02 -12.20
CA ASP A 184 22.09 2.49 -12.76
C ASP A 184 22.42 1.06 -12.29
N GLN A 185 21.56 0.44 -11.48
CA GLN A 185 21.75 -0.94 -11.01
C GLN A 185 21.17 -1.96 -12.01
N PRO A 186 21.81 -3.14 -12.16
CA PRO A 186 21.23 -4.23 -12.95
C PRO A 186 19.84 -4.62 -12.44
N GLY A 187 18.88 -4.80 -13.35
CA GLY A 187 17.51 -5.16 -13.00
C GLY A 187 16.62 -4.00 -12.54
N ALA A 188 17.13 -2.76 -12.57
CA ALA A 188 16.31 -1.59 -12.29
C ALA A 188 15.09 -1.53 -13.24
N PRO A 189 13.92 -1.08 -12.73
CA PRO A 189 12.74 -0.86 -13.56
C PRO A 189 13.01 0.07 -14.75
N THR A 190 12.30 -0.18 -15.83
CA THR A 190 12.33 0.67 -17.05
C THR A 190 10.98 1.31 -17.34
N LYS A 191 9.94 0.92 -16.59
CA LYS A 191 8.58 1.43 -16.74
C LYS A 191 8.14 2.10 -15.45
N ALA A 192 7.82 3.38 -15.56
CA ALA A 192 7.38 4.18 -14.43
C ALA A 192 5.88 4.00 -14.16
N LEU A 193 5.52 3.96 -12.90
CA LEU A 193 4.13 4.00 -12.46
C LEU A 193 3.86 5.27 -11.66
N PHE A 194 2.64 5.80 -11.82
CA PHE A 194 2.08 6.83 -10.95
C PHE A 194 0.80 6.33 -10.27
N ARG A 195 0.55 6.81 -9.05
CA ARG A 195 -0.56 6.38 -8.20
C ARG A 195 -1.75 7.34 -8.29
N ARG A 196 -2.97 6.78 -8.12
CA ARG A 196 -4.18 7.51 -7.74
C ARG A 196 -4.89 6.78 -6.60
N ALA A 197 -5.42 7.55 -5.66
CA ALA A 197 -6.35 7.09 -4.63
C ALA A 197 -7.77 7.55 -5.00
N LEU A 198 -8.70 6.61 -5.08
CA LEU A 198 -10.08 6.85 -5.50
C LEU A 198 -11.01 6.47 -4.37
N TYR A 199 -11.85 7.40 -3.97
CA TYR A 199 -12.69 7.28 -2.78
C TYR A 199 -14.14 7.01 -3.16
N VAL A 200 -14.77 6.04 -2.49
CA VAL A 200 -16.22 6.01 -2.42
C VAL A 200 -16.64 7.14 -1.46
N LEU A 201 -17.50 8.01 -1.92
CA LEU A 201 -17.96 9.19 -1.19
C LEU A 201 -19.46 9.11 -0.95
N GLN A 202 -19.90 9.43 0.28
CA GLN A 202 -21.30 9.43 0.65
C GLN A 202 -21.75 10.82 1.15
N PRO A 203 -23.02 11.20 1.00
CA PRO A 203 -23.55 12.48 1.48
C PRO A 203 -23.33 12.66 2.98
N HIS A 204 -22.97 13.87 3.38
CA HIS A 204 -22.93 14.30 4.77
C HIS A 204 -24.35 14.31 5.34
N GLY A 205 -24.70 13.42 6.20
CA GLY A 205 -26.06 13.28 6.74
C GLY A 205 -26.52 11.82 6.87
N VAL A 206 -25.83 10.90 6.23
CA VAL A 206 -25.83 9.49 6.61
C VAL A 206 -24.96 9.41 7.86
N SER A 207 -25.53 9.88 8.95
CA SER A 207 -25.11 9.85 10.35
C SER A 207 -23.70 9.34 10.65
N ALA A 208 -22.69 9.98 10.13
CA ALA A 208 -21.35 9.76 10.64
C ALA A 208 -21.27 10.44 12.01
N LYS A 209 -21.44 9.68 13.07
CA LYS A 209 -20.76 9.99 14.33
C LYS A 209 -19.28 9.84 14.06
N MET A 210 -18.73 10.81 13.30
CA MET A 210 -17.30 10.89 13.09
C MET A 210 -16.64 10.98 14.45
N GLY A 211 -15.70 10.10 14.71
CA GLY A 211 -14.86 10.22 15.90
C GLY A 211 -14.25 11.61 15.97
N PRO A 212 -13.96 12.13 17.17
CA PRO A 212 -13.41 13.48 17.37
C PRO A 212 -12.19 13.79 16.50
N ALA A 213 -11.44 12.76 16.08
CA ALA A 213 -10.26 12.88 15.24
C ALA A 213 -10.53 13.32 13.80
N CYS A 214 -11.70 13.02 13.22
CA CYS A 214 -12.08 13.50 11.89
C CYS A 214 -12.79 14.84 11.90
N MET A 215 -13.44 15.17 13.03
CA MET A 215 -14.15 16.44 13.25
C MET A 215 -13.23 17.54 13.79
N ALA A 216 -12.08 17.18 14.34
CA ALA A 216 -11.19 18.13 14.96
C ALA A 216 -10.49 19.00 13.93
N GLN A 217 -11.13 20.10 13.64
CA GLN A 217 -10.51 21.41 13.64
C GLN A 217 -9.45 21.68 12.57
N ALA A 218 -9.81 22.59 11.72
CA ALA A 218 -8.84 23.50 11.13
C ALA A 218 -7.85 23.96 12.23
N GLY A 219 -6.67 23.34 12.30
CA GLY A 219 -5.58 23.78 13.15
C GLY A 219 -4.95 22.77 14.10
N MET A 220 -5.44 21.54 14.25
CA MET A 220 -4.79 20.51 15.06
C MET A 220 -4.60 19.21 14.28
N HIS A 221 -3.48 18.57 14.52
CA HIS A 221 -2.99 17.35 13.92
C HIS A 221 -4.07 16.30 13.69
N MET A 222 -4.56 16.24 12.47
CA MET A 222 -5.52 15.22 12.06
C MET A 222 -4.84 13.86 12.02
N GLY A 223 -5.52 12.81 12.47
CA GLY A 223 -5.03 11.44 12.34
C GLY A 223 -4.62 11.15 10.86
N ALA A 224 -3.63 10.30 10.67
CA ALA A 224 -2.96 10.10 9.37
C ALA A 224 -3.91 9.82 8.19
N GLY A 225 -5.08 9.26 8.43
CA GLY A 225 -6.09 9.02 7.38
C GLY A 225 -6.97 10.23 7.06
N CYS A 226 -7.23 11.10 8.06
CA CYS A 226 -7.95 12.36 7.82
C CYS A 226 -7.02 13.44 7.21
N ALA A 227 -5.71 13.34 7.48
CA ALA A 227 -4.71 14.17 6.82
C ALA A 227 -4.64 13.91 5.31
N GLU A 228 -5.02 12.73 4.83
CA GLU A 228 -5.17 12.45 3.41
C GLU A 228 -6.20 13.37 2.75
N LEU A 229 -7.33 13.62 3.40
CA LEU A 229 -8.36 14.52 2.87
C LEU A 229 -7.91 15.98 2.78
N SER A 230 -7.11 16.45 3.74
CA SER A 230 -6.57 17.81 3.70
C SER A 230 -5.50 17.99 2.64
N LYS A 231 -4.76 16.92 2.29
CA LYS A 231 -3.69 16.91 1.30
C LYS A 231 -4.14 16.50 -0.11
N VAL A 232 -5.23 15.79 -0.24
CA VAL A 232 -5.92 15.47 -1.50
C VAL A 232 -6.25 16.73 -2.31
N ASN A 233 -6.30 17.88 -1.68
CA ASN A 233 -6.50 19.16 -2.35
C ASN A 233 -5.33 19.62 -3.22
N MET A 234 -4.18 19.10 -3.01
CA MET A 234 -2.97 19.57 -3.69
C MET A 234 -2.80 18.93 -5.07
N SER A 235 -3.43 17.80 -5.34
CA SER A 235 -3.38 17.08 -6.62
C SER A 235 -4.57 17.37 -7.55
N GLY A 236 -5.47 18.29 -7.17
CA GLY A 236 -6.72 18.55 -7.91
C GLY A 236 -7.82 17.52 -7.61
N GLU A 237 -7.60 16.64 -6.66
CA GLU A 237 -8.53 15.62 -6.24
C GLU A 237 -9.63 16.17 -5.31
N VAL A 238 -10.70 15.41 -5.23
CA VAL A 238 -11.95 15.74 -4.57
C VAL A 238 -11.75 16.06 -3.09
N ASN A 239 -11.80 17.32 -2.74
CA ASN A 239 -12.04 17.71 -1.36
C ASN A 239 -13.54 17.79 -1.14
N ALA A 240 -14.10 16.76 -0.51
CA ALA A 240 -15.50 16.70 -0.16
C ALA A 240 -15.99 17.96 0.55
N ASN A 241 -15.18 18.52 1.45
CA ASN A 241 -15.54 19.72 2.22
C ASN A 241 -15.44 21.04 1.42
N LYS A 242 -14.60 21.10 0.36
CA LYS A 242 -14.47 22.31 -0.47
C LYS A 242 -15.44 22.39 -1.64
N ARG A 243 -16.01 21.24 -2.07
CA ARG A 243 -17.04 21.24 -3.12
C ARG A 243 -18.37 21.78 -2.66
N GLY A 244 -18.65 21.77 -1.35
CA GLY A 244 -19.94 22.14 -0.81
C GLY A 244 -21.06 21.15 -1.12
N ASP A 245 -20.73 19.98 -1.69
CA ASP A 245 -21.67 18.89 -2.00
C ASP A 245 -21.97 18.00 -0.80
N GLY A 246 -21.24 18.21 0.31
CA GLY A 246 -21.43 17.46 1.55
C GLY A 246 -21.04 15.99 1.50
N LEU A 247 -20.25 15.56 0.49
CA LEU A 247 -19.77 14.19 0.37
C LEU A 247 -18.58 13.94 1.29
N MET A 248 -18.51 12.73 1.88
CA MET A 248 -17.47 12.30 2.82
C MET A 248 -16.93 10.92 2.43
N ASN A 249 -15.66 10.67 2.77
CA ASN A 249 -15.01 9.36 2.59
C ASN A 249 -15.22 8.41 3.78
N HIS A 250 -15.81 8.87 4.88
CA HIS A 250 -16.26 8.07 6.01
C HIS A 250 -17.78 8.15 6.11
N TRP A 251 -18.42 7.00 6.28
CA TRP A 251 -19.87 6.91 6.46
C TRP A 251 -20.24 5.78 7.40
N ILE A 252 -21.51 5.64 7.69
CA ILE A 252 -22.08 4.60 8.54
C ILE A 252 -22.80 3.57 7.66
N VAL A 253 -22.51 2.29 7.93
CA VAL A 253 -23.23 1.15 7.32
C VAL A 253 -24.21 0.57 8.33
N PRO A 254 -25.53 0.65 8.06
CA PRO A 254 -26.53 -0.04 8.87
C PRO A 254 -26.36 -1.57 8.83
N PRO A 255 -27.06 -2.31 9.71
CA PRO A 255 -27.14 -3.77 9.61
C PRO A 255 -27.57 -4.25 8.22
N GLY A 256 -27.01 -5.37 7.76
CA GLY A 256 -27.34 -6.01 6.50
C GLY A 256 -26.47 -5.60 5.32
N HIS A 257 -26.92 -5.96 4.11
CA HIS A 257 -26.19 -5.80 2.86
C HIS A 257 -26.44 -4.45 2.19
N HIS A 258 -25.36 -3.76 1.83
CA HIS A 258 -25.40 -2.42 1.23
C HIS A 258 -24.33 -2.27 0.14
N ILE A 259 -24.67 -1.53 -0.93
CA ILE A 259 -23.73 -1.15 -1.99
C ILE A 259 -23.72 0.38 -2.07
N TYR A 260 -22.51 0.95 -2.03
CA TYR A 260 -22.24 2.38 -2.12
C TYR A 260 -21.46 2.67 -3.39
N THR A 261 -21.90 3.66 -4.17
CA THR A 261 -21.28 4.00 -5.46
C THR A 261 -20.87 5.45 -5.53
N THR A 262 -19.84 5.71 -6.32
CA THR A 262 -19.37 7.08 -6.62
C THR A 262 -18.84 7.12 -8.05
N GLU A 263 -19.26 8.12 -8.83
CA GLU A 263 -18.59 8.42 -10.09
C GLU A 263 -17.22 9.04 -9.80
N ILE A 264 -16.15 8.34 -10.20
CA ILE A 264 -14.78 8.70 -9.83
C ILE A 264 -13.98 9.32 -10.97
N THR A 265 -14.62 9.60 -12.11
CA THR A 265 -13.94 10.23 -13.27
C THR A 265 -13.19 11.51 -12.90
N PRO A 266 -13.75 12.43 -12.09
CA PRO A 266 -13.02 13.61 -11.64
C PRO A 266 -11.85 13.31 -10.71
N GLN A 267 -11.92 12.18 -9.95
CA GLN A 267 -10.83 11.76 -9.06
C GLN A 267 -9.68 11.12 -9.84
N LEU A 268 -9.99 10.36 -10.89
CA LEU A 268 -8.99 9.78 -11.78
C LEU A 268 -8.12 10.85 -12.44
N ASN A 269 -8.74 11.90 -12.97
CA ASN A 269 -8.07 13.03 -13.62
C ASN A 269 -6.87 12.58 -14.47
N LEU A 270 -7.12 11.63 -15.38
CA LEU A 270 -6.08 11.03 -16.19
C LEU A 270 -5.53 12.05 -17.21
N PRO A 271 -4.21 12.24 -17.30
CA PRO A 271 -3.61 13.16 -18.28
C PRO A 271 -3.65 12.61 -19.70
N PHE A 272 -3.71 11.28 -19.84
CA PHE A 272 -3.69 10.53 -21.11
C PHE A 272 -4.32 9.15 -20.91
N ASP A 273 -4.60 8.46 -22.01
CA ASP A 273 -4.97 7.04 -22.00
C ASP A 273 -3.79 6.22 -21.49
N THR A 274 -4.04 5.29 -20.57
CA THR A 274 -2.97 4.53 -19.94
C THR A 274 -3.42 3.09 -19.63
N THR A 275 -2.63 2.38 -18.85
CA THR A 275 -2.92 1.02 -18.38
C THR A 275 -2.76 0.94 -16.86
N ILE A 276 -3.63 0.17 -16.20
CA ILE A 276 -3.54 -0.16 -14.78
C ILE A 276 -2.64 -1.39 -14.65
N HIS A 277 -1.56 -1.30 -13.88
CA HIS A 277 -0.62 -2.40 -13.68
C HIS A 277 -0.67 -2.99 -12.28
N TYR A 278 -1.14 -2.21 -11.31
CA TYR A 278 -1.34 -2.67 -9.95
C TYR A 278 -2.58 -2.00 -9.35
N ALA A 279 -3.36 -2.74 -8.60
CA ALA A 279 -4.47 -2.23 -7.81
C ALA A 279 -4.58 -2.97 -6.48
N THR A 280 -4.95 -2.23 -5.44
CA THR A 280 -5.37 -2.76 -4.14
C THR A 280 -6.36 -1.79 -3.51
N MET A 281 -6.98 -2.17 -2.41
CA MET A 281 -7.98 -1.34 -1.78
C MET A 281 -7.79 -1.24 -0.26
N HIS A 282 -8.28 -0.16 0.33
CA HIS A 282 -8.51 -0.02 1.76
C HIS A 282 -10.00 -0.07 2.03
N VAL A 283 -10.39 -0.94 2.94
CA VAL A 283 -11.77 -1.04 3.41
C VAL A 283 -11.79 -1.25 4.92
N HIS A 284 -12.90 -0.87 5.55
CA HIS A 284 -13.16 -1.20 6.96
C HIS A 284 -13.81 -2.59 7.08
N PRO A 285 -13.91 -3.16 8.31
CA PRO A 285 -14.54 -4.47 8.53
C PRO A 285 -15.94 -4.55 7.92
N PHE A 286 -16.30 -5.77 7.53
CA PHE A 286 -17.57 -6.15 6.88
C PHE A 286 -17.70 -5.71 5.42
N ALA A 287 -16.67 -5.14 4.82
CA ALA A 287 -16.61 -5.00 3.37
C ALA A 287 -16.48 -6.38 2.70
N ARG A 288 -17.16 -6.57 1.57
CA ARG A 288 -17.04 -7.74 0.70
C ARG A 288 -16.11 -7.50 -0.47
N GLY A 289 -15.98 -6.25 -0.89
CA GLY A 289 -15.08 -5.85 -1.96
C GLY A 289 -15.43 -4.52 -2.59
N MET A 290 -14.66 -4.19 -3.62
CA MET A 290 -14.84 -3.01 -4.46
C MET A 290 -14.82 -3.39 -5.94
N GLU A 291 -15.62 -2.70 -6.75
CA GLU A 291 -15.69 -2.89 -8.20
C GLU A 291 -15.44 -1.56 -8.91
N LEU A 292 -14.55 -1.59 -9.91
CA LEU A 292 -14.34 -0.50 -10.85
C LEU A 292 -15.05 -0.82 -12.16
N ARG A 293 -15.93 0.10 -12.59
CA ARG A 293 -16.73 -0.04 -13.80
C ARG A 293 -16.50 1.13 -14.75
N ASP A 294 -16.40 0.85 -16.02
CA ASP A 294 -16.43 1.82 -17.10
C ASP A 294 -17.90 2.08 -17.47
N LEU A 295 -18.40 3.26 -17.17
CA LEU A 295 -19.78 3.68 -17.47
C LEU A 295 -19.99 3.98 -18.95
N THR A 296 -18.94 4.32 -19.71
CA THR A 296 -19.04 4.62 -21.13
C THR A 296 -19.30 3.36 -21.95
N THR A 297 -18.61 2.27 -21.59
CA THR A 297 -18.78 0.96 -22.25
C THR A 297 -19.77 0.05 -21.55
N GLY A 298 -20.12 0.35 -20.28
CA GLY A 298 -20.97 -0.48 -19.44
C GLY A 298 -20.27 -1.73 -18.91
N THR A 299 -18.93 -1.82 -18.97
CA THR A 299 -18.16 -3.01 -18.59
C THR A 299 -17.53 -2.87 -17.21
N THR A 300 -17.50 -3.96 -16.45
CA THR A 300 -16.67 -4.07 -15.24
C THR A 300 -15.21 -4.25 -15.65
N ILE A 301 -14.34 -3.36 -15.15
CA ILE A 301 -12.90 -3.44 -15.39
C ILE A 301 -12.28 -4.53 -14.54
N PHE A 302 -12.54 -4.50 -13.23
CA PHE A 302 -12.22 -5.57 -12.28
C PHE A 302 -13.02 -5.40 -10.98
N ARG A 303 -13.00 -6.46 -10.17
CA ARG A 303 -13.45 -6.48 -8.78
C ARG A 303 -12.32 -7.02 -7.92
N LEU A 304 -12.11 -6.41 -6.76
CA LEU A 304 -11.25 -6.90 -5.69
C LEU A 304 -12.12 -7.28 -4.49
N ASN A 305 -11.82 -8.40 -3.86
CA ASN A 305 -12.57 -8.90 -2.71
C ASN A 305 -11.78 -8.72 -1.42
N SER A 306 -12.49 -8.65 -0.30
CA SER A 306 -11.94 -8.63 1.06
C SER A 306 -12.51 -9.75 1.90
N GLN A 307 -11.78 -10.13 2.94
CA GLN A 307 -12.19 -11.12 3.92
C GLN A 307 -11.87 -10.60 5.32
N ASP A 308 -12.83 -10.69 6.20
CA ASP A 308 -12.62 -10.43 7.62
C ASP A 308 -11.97 -11.61 8.33
N TRP A 309 -11.41 -11.37 9.52
CA TRP A 309 -11.01 -12.45 10.41
C TRP A 309 -12.22 -13.28 10.79
N PRO A 310 -12.10 -14.62 10.84
CA PRO A 310 -13.24 -15.49 11.12
C PRO A 310 -13.69 -15.46 12.60
N ASP A 311 -12.81 -15.02 13.50
CA ASP A 311 -12.96 -15.11 14.95
C ASP A 311 -12.96 -13.75 15.66
N ARG A 312 -12.80 -12.65 14.93
CA ARG A 312 -12.69 -11.29 15.47
C ARG A 312 -13.05 -10.23 14.47
N VAL A 313 -13.31 -9.00 14.92
CA VAL A 313 -13.55 -7.86 14.05
C VAL A 313 -12.24 -7.41 13.39
N GLY A 314 -12.27 -7.20 12.09
CA GLY A 314 -11.11 -6.69 11.34
C GLY A 314 -10.92 -7.37 10.00
N VAL A 315 -10.22 -6.70 9.10
CA VAL A 315 -9.91 -7.18 7.75
C VAL A 315 -8.66 -8.06 7.80
N ALA A 316 -8.84 -9.34 7.43
CA ALA A 316 -7.76 -10.33 7.39
C ALA A 316 -7.03 -10.34 6.05
N TYR A 317 -7.76 -10.09 4.96
CA TYR A 317 -7.23 -10.18 3.60
C TYR A 317 -7.93 -9.21 2.65
N VAL A 318 -7.13 -8.64 1.76
CA VAL A 318 -7.58 -7.81 0.63
C VAL A 318 -6.88 -8.30 -0.63
N GLU A 319 -7.65 -8.52 -1.68
CA GLU A 319 -7.11 -8.89 -2.99
C GLU A 319 -6.29 -7.75 -3.60
N GLU A 320 -5.38 -8.14 -4.50
CA GLU A 320 -4.66 -7.23 -5.39
C GLU A 320 -4.83 -7.65 -6.84
N PHE A 321 -4.78 -6.69 -7.73
CA PHE A 321 -4.55 -6.90 -9.15
C PHE A 321 -3.09 -6.55 -9.47
N LYS A 322 -2.41 -7.42 -10.21
CA LYS A 322 -1.01 -7.24 -10.62
C LYS A 322 -0.84 -7.79 -12.05
N SER A 323 -0.37 -6.96 -12.98
CA SER A 323 -0.19 -7.37 -14.39
C SER A 323 0.95 -6.62 -15.06
N ILE A 324 1.75 -7.34 -15.85
CA ILE A 324 2.77 -6.77 -16.73
C ILE A 324 2.14 -6.15 -17.98
N GLU A 325 1.08 -6.76 -18.51
CA GLU A 325 0.33 -6.28 -19.66
C GLU A 325 -0.52 -5.06 -19.33
N GLY A 326 -1.12 -5.07 -18.14
CA GLY A 326 -2.03 -4.06 -17.64
C GLY A 326 -3.42 -4.12 -18.24
N ILE A 327 -4.35 -3.33 -17.66
CA ILE A 327 -5.70 -3.14 -18.17
C ILE A 327 -5.80 -1.73 -18.77
N PRO A 328 -6.21 -1.58 -20.04
CA PRO A 328 -6.40 -0.26 -20.65
C PRO A 328 -7.46 0.57 -19.93
N ILE A 329 -7.18 1.86 -19.76
CA ILE A 329 -8.11 2.85 -19.24
C ILE A 329 -8.02 4.13 -20.09
N GLN A 330 -9.18 4.65 -20.49
CA GLN A 330 -9.28 5.79 -21.40
C GLN A 330 -9.58 7.06 -20.60
N ARG A 331 -8.88 8.16 -20.89
CA ARG A 331 -9.03 9.41 -20.15
C ARG A 331 -10.38 10.10 -20.34
N ASP A 332 -11.04 9.85 -21.47
CA ASP A 332 -12.31 10.47 -21.86
C ASP A 332 -13.54 9.59 -21.55
N HIS A 333 -13.34 8.39 -20.97
CA HIS A 333 -14.42 7.58 -20.45
C HIS A 333 -14.85 8.03 -19.05
N ARG A 334 -16.04 7.62 -18.67
CA ARG A 334 -16.59 7.82 -17.34
C ARG A 334 -16.48 6.54 -16.52
N TYR A 335 -16.16 6.69 -15.24
CA TYR A 335 -15.90 5.55 -14.36
C TYR A 335 -16.65 5.66 -13.04
N GLU A 336 -17.11 4.53 -12.55
CA GLU A 336 -17.77 4.36 -11.26
C GLU A 336 -16.99 3.39 -10.39
N LEU A 337 -16.90 3.72 -9.12
CA LEU A 337 -16.38 2.85 -8.07
C LEU A 337 -17.52 2.49 -7.13
N SER A 338 -17.68 1.20 -6.87
CA SER A 338 -18.61 0.69 -5.87
C SER A 338 -17.88 -0.02 -4.73
N ALA A 339 -18.44 0.05 -3.54
CA ALA A 339 -18.04 -0.73 -2.37
C ALA A 339 -19.24 -1.49 -1.83
N GLU A 340 -19.07 -2.77 -1.60
CA GLU A 340 -20.08 -3.68 -1.06
C GLU A 340 -19.76 -3.99 0.39
N TYR A 341 -20.74 -3.80 1.28
CA TYR A 341 -20.68 -4.10 2.70
C TYR A 341 -21.81 -5.06 3.09
N ASP A 342 -21.50 -5.94 4.02
CA ASP A 342 -22.48 -6.86 4.61
C ASP A 342 -22.25 -6.86 6.13
N ASN A 343 -22.91 -5.92 6.80
CA ASN A 343 -22.77 -5.72 8.25
C ASN A 343 -23.62 -6.75 9.00
N PRO A 344 -23.00 -7.76 9.65
CA PRO A 344 -23.71 -8.81 10.37
C PRO A 344 -24.16 -8.40 11.78
N LEU A 345 -23.80 -7.20 12.22
CA LEU A 345 -24.12 -6.71 13.56
C LEU A 345 -25.55 -6.18 13.61
N ASP A 346 -26.15 -6.18 14.80
CA ASP A 346 -27.44 -5.52 15.06
C ASP A 346 -27.33 -3.98 15.20
N SER A 347 -26.12 -3.44 14.98
CA SER A 347 -25.81 -2.01 15.11
C SER A 347 -25.04 -1.51 13.90
N GLU A 348 -25.07 -0.20 13.73
CA GLU A 348 -24.30 0.50 12.71
C GLU A 348 -22.79 0.32 12.91
N THR A 349 -22.05 0.28 11.80
CA THR A 349 -20.58 0.24 11.78
C THR A 349 -19.99 1.36 10.94
N ASP A 350 -18.76 1.75 11.25
CA ASP A 350 -17.99 2.73 10.50
C ASP A 350 -17.43 2.12 9.21
N ALA A 351 -17.47 2.86 8.12
CA ALA A 351 -16.99 2.44 6.81
C ALA A 351 -16.12 3.48 6.12
N MET A 352 -15.17 2.97 5.35
CA MET A 352 -14.36 3.68 4.37
C MET A 352 -14.00 2.73 3.24
N ALA A 353 -14.00 3.21 2.01
CA ALA A 353 -13.53 2.43 0.87
C ALA A 353 -12.70 3.30 -0.08
N ILE A 354 -11.46 2.89 -0.30
CA ILE A 354 -10.49 3.57 -1.16
C ILE A 354 -9.87 2.54 -2.09
N LEU A 355 -9.85 2.83 -3.38
CA LEU A 355 -9.13 2.03 -4.37
C LEU A 355 -7.82 2.74 -4.72
N TYR A 356 -6.70 2.04 -4.59
CA TYR A 356 -5.37 2.51 -4.99
C TYR A 356 -5.01 1.89 -6.33
N LEU A 357 -4.78 2.73 -7.33
CA LEU A 357 -4.40 2.33 -8.68
C LEU A 357 -3.01 2.84 -9.02
N TYR A 358 -2.23 2.01 -9.71
CA TYR A 358 -0.93 2.36 -10.26
C TYR A 358 -0.98 2.23 -11.76
N PHE A 359 -0.78 3.36 -12.43
CA PHE A 359 -0.90 3.52 -13.87
C PHE A 359 0.47 3.67 -14.53
N LEU A 360 0.58 3.20 -15.79
CA LEU A 360 1.78 3.44 -16.59
C LEU A 360 1.95 4.94 -16.84
N GLU A 361 3.11 5.45 -16.46
CA GLU A 361 3.55 6.80 -16.80
C GLU A 361 4.19 6.78 -18.19
N LYS A 362 3.70 7.61 -19.11
CA LYS A 362 4.15 7.66 -20.49
C LYS A 362 5.13 8.78 -20.80
N ASP A 363 5.17 9.79 -19.93
CA ASP A 363 5.97 11.01 -20.15
C ASP A 363 7.40 10.90 -19.60
N LEU A 364 7.67 9.96 -18.68
CA LEU A 364 9.02 9.67 -18.19
C LEU A 364 9.78 8.83 -19.22
N ARG A 365 10.92 9.33 -19.71
CA ARG A 365 11.82 8.68 -20.65
C ARG A 365 13.17 8.38 -20.01
#